data_a3d6f248a1205934ec3c76aa66e07382
#
_entry.id   a3d6f248a1205934ec3c76aa66e07382
#
_cell.length_a   1.000
_cell.length_b   1.000
_cell.length_c   1.000
_cell.angle_alpha   90.00
_cell.angle_beta   90.00
_cell.angle_gamma   90.00
#
_symmetry.space_group_name_H-M   'P 1'
#
loop_
_entity.id
_entity.type
_entity.pdbx_description
1 polymer ?
#
loop_
_entity_poly.entity_id
_entity_poly.type
_entity_poly.pdbx_seq_one_letter_code
_entity_poly.pdbx_strand_id
1 'polypeptide(L)'
;MLERSGAMLWGRTTYEMMRGYWPAVARGEIDAADAERDWAIKLDAIPKYVVSSSRTEYPWANSHRLDGDLRTAVQDLKAATPEGVLLGSVTLAAELDRLDLIDEYLFLVHPRIAGHGPTLFESGLPRTRRLDLISAQPMSNGVCVMHYRRAD
;
A
#
# COMPACT_ATOMS: atom_id res chain seq x y z
N MET A 1 5.75 3.97 8.83
CA MET A 1 4.85 3.10 8.07
C MET A 1 5.54 1.82 7.61
N LEU A 2 6.45 1.90 6.65
CA LEU A 2 7.20 0.75 6.12
C LEU A 2 8.00 -0.01 7.19
N GLU A 3 8.55 0.70 8.18
CA GLU A 3 9.34 0.12 9.30
C GLU A 3 8.54 -0.83 10.21
N ARG A 4 7.23 -0.78 10.13
CA ARG A 4 6.32 -1.62 10.95
C ARG A 4 5.56 -2.65 10.11
N SER A 5 5.94 -2.83 8.85
CA SER A 5 5.29 -3.77 7.94
C SER A 5 6.27 -4.83 7.49
N GLY A 6 5.85 -6.08 7.49
CA GLY A 6 6.64 -7.23 7.05
C GLY A 6 6.53 -7.50 5.54
N ALA A 7 5.51 -6.95 4.86
CA ALA A 7 5.31 -7.11 3.43
C ALA A 7 4.53 -5.94 2.81
N MET A 8 4.69 -5.80 1.49
CA MET A 8 3.87 -4.93 0.65
C MET A 8 2.88 -5.76 -0.16
N LEU A 9 1.67 -5.22 -0.36
CA LEU A 9 0.66 -5.81 -1.23
C LEU A 9 0.19 -4.78 -2.26
N TRP A 10 0.34 -5.09 -3.55
CA TRP A 10 0.01 -4.20 -4.64
C TRP A 10 -0.79 -4.87 -5.75
N GLY A 11 -1.59 -4.10 -6.45
CA GLY A 11 -2.08 -4.44 -7.77
C GLY A 11 -1.00 -4.20 -8.83
N ARG A 12 -1.18 -4.77 -10.02
CA ARG A 12 -0.24 -4.68 -11.14
C ARG A 12 0.19 -3.23 -11.46
N THR A 13 -0.76 -2.32 -11.62
CA THR A 13 -0.47 -0.93 -12.02
C THR A 13 0.42 -0.22 -11.00
N THR A 14 0.13 -0.38 -9.70
CA THR A 14 0.97 0.19 -8.64
C THR A 14 2.35 -0.43 -8.65
N TYR A 15 2.46 -1.75 -8.78
CA TYR A 15 3.75 -2.42 -8.87
C TYR A 15 4.59 -1.89 -10.05
N GLU A 16 4.01 -1.74 -11.24
CA GLU A 16 4.70 -1.24 -12.42
C GLU A 16 5.18 0.21 -12.24
N MET A 17 4.34 1.06 -11.67
CA MET A 17 4.68 2.44 -11.36
C MET A 17 5.84 2.53 -10.34
N MET A 18 5.74 1.77 -9.26
CA MET A 18 6.77 1.77 -8.20
C MET A 18 8.09 1.19 -8.69
N ARG A 19 8.04 0.10 -9.46
CA ARG A 19 9.22 -0.52 -10.08
C ARG A 19 9.94 0.39 -11.06
N GLY A 20 9.22 1.27 -11.73
CA GLY A 20 9.79 2.19 -12.72
C GLY A 20 10.72 3.26 -12.14
N TYR A 21 10.67 3.49 -10.84
CA TYR A 21 11.40 4.58 -10.17
C TYR A 21 12.27 4.10 -9.00
N TRP A 22 11.68 3.42 -8.04
CA TRP A 22 12.31 3.15 -6.75
C TRP A 22 13.58 2.28 -6.78
N PRO A 23 13.70 1.23 -7.61
CA PRO A 23 14.94 0.47 -7.71
C PRO A 23 16.12 1.31 -8.18
N ALA A 24 15.90 2.26 -9.09
CA ALA A 24 16.94 3.16 -9.58
C ALA A 24 17.40 4.15 -8.49
N VAL A 25 16.46 4.66 -7.68
CA VAL A 25 16.78 5.48 -6.49
C VAL A 25 17.59 4.67 -5.48
N ALA A 26 17.19 3.43 -5.19
CA ALA A 26 17.91 2.55 -4.26
C ALA A 26 19.35 2.28 -4.68
N ARG A 27 19.58 2.13 -5.99
CA ARG A 27 20.94 1.94 -6.56
C ARG A 27 21.72 3.24 -6.74
N GLY A 28 21.13 4.41 -6.46
CA GLY A 28 21.78 5.72 -6.66
C GLY A 28 21.91 6.16 -8.12
N GLU A 29 21.14 5.56 -9.02
CA GLU A 29 21.07 5.93 -10.44
C GLU A 29 20.23 7.19 -10.68
N ILE A 30 19.34 7.52 -9.75
CA ILE A 30 18.54 8.74 -9.71
C ILE A 30 18.94 9.52 -8.48
N ASP A 31 19.20 10.81 -8.66
CA ASP A 31 19.49 11.72 -7.55
C ASP A 31 18.22 11.96 -6.73
N ALA A 32 18.33 11.76 -5.43
CA ALA A 32 17.23 11.83 -4.49
C ALA A 32 17.74 12.27 -3.11
N ALA A 33 16.85 12.86 -2.31
CA ALA A 33 17.18 13.21 -0.93
C ALA A 33 17.51 11.96 -0.10
N ASP A 34 18.33 12.09 0.94
CA ASP A 34 18.77 10.97 1.78
C ASP A 34 17.59 10.16 2.34
N ALA A 35 16.57 10.84 2.84
CA ALA A 35 15.37 10.18 3.37
C ALA A 35 14.60 9.39 2.30
N GLU A 36 14.60 9.86 1.07
CA GLU A 36 13.97 9.18 -0.06
C GLU A 36 14.79 7.96 -0.47
N ARG A 37 16.11 8.07 -0.48
CA ARG A 37 17.03 6.95 -0.74
C ARG A 37 16.92 5.88 0.34
N ASP A 38 16.90 6.25 1.61
CA ASP A 38 16.72 5.32 2.73
C ASP A 38 15.40 4.55 2.61
N TRP A 39 14.34 5.26 2.21
CA TRP A 39 13.04 4.63 1.97
C TRP A 39 13.08 3.67 0.78
N ALA A 40 13.75 4.04 -0.31
CA ALA A 40 13.94 3.20 -1.49
C ALA A 40 14.69 1.90 -1.17
N ILE A 41 15.76 1.97 -0.37
CA ILE A 41 16.53 0.80 0.08
C ILE A 41 15.66 -0.13 0.92
N LYS A 42 14.88 0.39 1.86
CA LYS A 42 13.94 -0.40 2.67
C LYS A 42 12.86 -1.05 1.80
N LEU A 43 12.34 -0.31 0.83
CA LEU A 43 11.35 -0.82 -0.11
C LEU A 43 11.90 -1.93 -1.02
N ASP A 44 13.16 -1.84 -1.42
CA ASP A 44 13.84 -2.87 -2.21
C ASP A 44 13.99 -4.18 -1.41
N ALA A 45 14.26 -4.07 -0.13
CA ALA A 45 14.49 -5.21 0.77
C ALA A 45 13.20 -5.92 1.20
N ILE A 46 12.07 -5.20 1.38
CA ILE A 46 10.83 -5.79 1.87
C ILE A 46 10.18 -6.73 0.84
N PRO A 47 9.58 -7.87 1.24
CA PRO A 47 8.79 -8.72 0.34
C PRO A 47 7.61 -7.95 -0.27
N LYS A 48 7.43 -8.08 -1.58
CA LYS A 48 6.35 -7.46 -2.35
C LYS A 48 5.48 -8.52 -2.98
N TYR A 49 4.19 -8.54 -2.64
CA TYR A 49 3.21 -9.44 -3.23
C TYR A 49 2.33 -8.67 -4.21
N VAL A 50 2.12 -9.23 -5.38
CA VAL A 50 1.42 -8.56 -6.49
C VAL A 50 0.23 -9.37 -6.94
N VAL A 51 -0.96 -8.77 -6.85
CA VAL A 51 -2.19 -9.31 -7.41
C VAL A 51 -2.26 -8.92 -8.89
N SER A 52 -2.23 -9.93 -9.76
CA SER A 52 -2.33 -9.70 -11.21
C SER A 52 -2.84 -10.96 -11.90
N SER A 53 -3.81 -10.79 -12.80
CA SER A 53 -4.30 -11.86 -13.68
C SER A 53 -3.47 -12.04 -14.96
N SER A 54 -2.66 -11.05 -15.34
CA SER A 54 -1.99 -11.01 -16.64
C SER A 54 -0.46 -10.96 -16.57
N ARG A 55 0.11 -10.61 -15.41
CA ARG A 55 1.56 -10.49 -15.27
C ARG A 55 2.17 -11.82 -14.87
N THR A 56 3.24 -12.22 -15.54
CA THR A 56 3.98 -13.48 -15.32
C THR A 56 5.38 -13.27 -14.74
N GLU A 57 5.95 -12.08 -14.89
CA GLU A 57 7.31 -11.77 -14.46
C GLU A 57 7.33 -10.64 -13.42
N TYR A 58 8.13 -10.81 -12.38
CA TYR A 58 8.30 -9.86 -11.27
C TYR A 58 9.79 -9.57 -11.03
N PRO A 59 10.44 -8.80 -11.95
CA PRO A 59 11.90 -8.63 -11.95
C PRO A 59 12.44 -7.72 -10.82
N TRP A 60 11.59 -7.05 -10.08
CA TRP A 60 12.04 -6.30 -8.90
C TRP A 60 12.36 -7.27 -7.77
N ALA A 61 13.48 -7.06 -7.08
CA ALA A 61 13.93 -7.91 -5.97
C ALA A 61 12.82 -8.15 -4.95
N ASN A 62 12.74 -9.36 -4.41
CA ASN A 62 11.75 -9.78 -3.40
C ASN A 62 10.28 -9.56 -3.86
N SER A 63 10.01 -9.69 -5.15
CA SER A 63 8.66 -9.56 -5.69
C SER A 63 8.09 -10.93 -6.05
N HIS A 64 6.87 -11.18 -5.60
CA HIS A 64 6.18 -12.45 -5.76
C HIS A 64 4.76 -12.21 -6.28
N ARG A 65 4.26 -13.12 -7.09
CA ARG A 65 2.85 -13.14 -7.43
C ARG A 65 2.05 -13.65 -6.22
N LEU A 66 0.92 -13.01 -5.95
CA LEU A 66 -0.06 -13.56 -5.02
C LEU A 66 -1.08 -14.35 -5.86
N ASP A 67 -1.01 -15.67 -5.78
CA ASP A 67 -1.83 -16.61 -6.55
C ASP A 67 -3.01 -17.14 -5.75
N GLY A 68 -4.03 -17.64 -6.48
CA GLY A 68 -5.18 -18.29 -5.90
C GLY A 68 -6.40 -17.39 -5.70
N ASP A 69 -7.34 -17.85 -4.89
CA ASP A 69 -8.50 -17.06 -4.48
C ASP A 69 -8.05 -15.88 -3.63
N LEU A 70 -8.46 -14.67 -4.01
CA LEU A 70 -7.96 -13.42 -3.40
C LEU A 70 -8.18 -13.38 -1.89
N ARG A 71 -9.35 -13.85 -1.40
CA ARG A 71 -9.66 -13.85 0.04
C ARG A 71 -8.69 -14.76 0.78
N THR A 72 -8.59 -15.99 0.34
CA THR A 72 -7.73 -17.00 0.97
C THR A 72 -6.26 -16.58 0.93
N ALA A 73 -5.77 -16.17 -0.24
CA ALA A 73 -4.39 -15.77 -0.42
C ALA A 73 -3.99 -14.57 0.46
N VAL A 74 -4.89 -13.59 0.62
CA VAL A 74 -4.62 -12.43 1.51
C VAL A 74 -4.72 -12.83 2.98
N GLN A 75 -5.63 -13.71 3.36
CA GLN A 75 -5.70 -14.24 4.74
C GLN A 75 -4.43 -15.01 5.11
N ASP A 76 -3.95 -15.87 4.21
CA ASP A 76 -2.72 -16.64 4.42
C ASP A 76 -1.49 -15.69 4.50
N LEU A 77 -1.42 -14.68 3.63
CA LEU A 77 -0.36 -13.68 3.68
C LEU A 77 -0.37 -12.90 5.00
N LYS A 78 -1.55 -12.48 5.48
CA LYS A 78 -1.69 -11.80 6.79
C LYS A 78 -1.25 -12.71 7.94
N ALA A 79 -1.65 -13.98 7.91
CA ALA A 79 -1.27 -14.95 8.94
C ALA A 79 0.26 -15.21 8.96
N ALA A 80 0.89 -15.21 7.79
CA ALA A 80 2.34 -15.39 7.64
C ALA A 80 3.16 -14.12 7.94
N THR A 81 2.51 -12.96 8.11
CA THR A 81 3.17 -11.66 8.26
C THR A 81 2.66 -10.93 9.52
N PRO A 82 3.09 -11.34 10.71
CA PRO A 82 2.61 -10.77 11.98
C PRO A 82 2.93 -9.28 12.16
N GLU A 83 3.95 -8.77 11.48
CA GLU A 83 4.29 -7.34 11.43
C GLU A 83 3.28 -6.52 10.61
N GLY A 84 2.38 -7.19 9.89
CA GLY A 84 1.37 -6.58 9.05
C GLY A 84 1.77 -6.41 7.59
N VAL A 85 0.77 -6.31 6.74
CA VAL A 85 0.88 -6.14 5.29
C VAL A 85 0.43 -4.73 4.90
N LEU A 86 1.31 -3.97 4.26
CA LEU A 86 0.99 -2.62 3.80
C LEU A 86 0.42 -2.66 2.38
N LEU A 87 -0.86 -2.27 2.27
CA LEU A 87 -1.57 -2.18 1.01
C LEU A 87 -1.44 -0.76 0.42
N GLY A 88 -0.98 -0.67 -0.83
CA GLY A 88 -0.75 0.61 -1.50
C GLY A 88 -1.42 0.71 -2.88
N SER A 89 -2.64 0.18 -3.06
CA SER A 89 -3.34 0.17 -4.37
C SER A 89 -4.82 0.49 -4.20
N VAL A 90 -5.31 1.53 -4.85
CA VAL A 90 -6.69 2.03 -4.69
C VAL A 90 -7.73 0.99 -5.11
N THR A 91 -7.61 0.43 -6.32
CA THR A 91 -8.57 -0.57 -6.82
C THR A 91 -8.56 -1.83 -5.97
N LEU A 92 -7.36 -2.34 -5.64
CA LEU A 92 -7.24 -3.52 -4.79
C LEU A 92 -7.75 -3.25 -3.37
N ALA A 93 -7.54 -2.04 -2.83
CA ALA A 93 -8.09 -1.65 -1.53
C ALA A 93 -9.62 -1.72 -1.53
N ALA A 94 -10.27 -1.23 -2.59
CA ALA A 94 -11.73 -1.32 -2.71
C ALA A 94 -12.23 -2.78 -2.74
N GLU A 95 -11.53 -3.68 -3.40
CA GLU A 95 -11.86 -5.11 -3.42
C GLU A 95 -11.65 -5.76 -2.06
N LEU A 96 -10.51 -5.53 -1.42
CA LEU A 96 -10.21 -6.10 -0.11
C LEU A 96 -11.12 -5.54 0.99
N ASP A 97 -11.54 -4.30 0.88
CA ASP A 97 -12.52 -3.74 1.82
C ASP A 97 -13.89 -4.42 1.67
N ARG A 98 -14.36 -4.70 0.45
CA ARG A 98 -15.60 -5.48 0.22
C ARG A 98 -15.51 -6.89 0.78
N LEU A 99 -14.30 -7.45 0.85
CA LEU A 99 -14.02 -8.77 1.44
C LEU A 99 -13.80 -8.71 2.96
N ASP A 100 -13.90 -7.54 3.59
CA ASP A 100 -13.63 -7.33 5.02
C ASP A 100 -12.19 -7.70 5.44
N LEU A 101 -11.20 -7.49 4.54
CA LEU A 101 -9.81 -7.88 4.76
C LEU A 101 -8.88 -6.71 5.15
N ILE A 102 -9.37 -5.47 5.20
CA ILE A 102 -8.62 -4.31 5.67
C ILE A 102 -8.92 -4.08 7.15
N ASP A 103 -7.90 -4.03 7.97
CA ASP A 103 -8.02 -3.81 9.42
C ASP A 103 -7.81 -2.33 9.79
N GLU A 104 -6.86 -1.67 9.11
CA GLU A 104 -6.46 -0.30 9.42
C GLU A 104 -6.34 0.54 8.14
N TYR A 105 -6.62 1.83 8.27
CA TYR A 105 -6.57 2.80 7.17
C TYR A 105 -5.64 3.92 7.55
N LEU A 106 -4.76 4.26 6.62
CA LEU A 106 -3.82 5.35 6.77
C LEU A 106 -4.01 6.35 5.63
N PHE A 107 -4.55 7.52 5.96
CA PHE A 107 -4.76 8.60 5.01
C PHE A 107 -3.71 9.69 5.17
N LEU A 108 -3.03 10.03 4.08
CA LEU A 108 -2.15 11.19 4.01
C LEU A 108 -2.93 12.34 3.40
N VAL A 109 -3.42 13.22 4.25
CA VAL A 109 -4.21 14.38 3.82
C VAL A 109 -3.25 15.54 3.52
N HIS A 110 -3.08 15.81 2.23
CA HIS A 110 -2.23 16.90 1.76
C HIS A 110 -2.97 18.24 1.84
N PRO A 111 -2.26 19.36 2.12
CA PRO A 111 -2.85 20.70 2.16
C PRO A 111 -3.08 21.24 0.74
N ARG A 112 -3.86 20.53 -0.07
CA ARG A 112 -4.15 20.84 -1.47
C ARG A 112 -5.58 20.46 -1.82
N ILE A 113 -6.18 21.23 -2.72
CA ILE A 113 -7.47 20.91 -3.35
C ILE A 113 -7.15 20.45 -4.77
N ALA A 114 -7.36 19.15 -5.05
CA ALA A 114 -7.03 18.57 -6.36
C ALA A 114 -7.99 19.03 -7.47
N GLY A 115 -9.24 19.31 -7.14
CA GLY A 115 -10.28 19.70 -8.08
C GLY A 115 -10.85 18.53 -8.88
N HIS A 116 -10.03 17.58 -9.29
CA HIS A 116 -10.43 16.34 -9.99
C HIS A 116 -9.42 15.23 -9.68
N GLY A 117 -9.75 13.99 -10.01
CA GLY A 117 -8.91 12.81 -9.84
C GLY A 117 -9.69 11.60 -9.37
N PRO A 118 -9.04 10.43 -9.29
CA PRO A 118 -9.70 9.23 -8.79
C PRO A 118 -10.07 9.38 -7.32
N THR A 119 -11.20 8.82 -6.95
CA THR A 119 -11.67 8.74 -5.56
C THR A 119 -11.48 7.34 -5.01
N LEU A 120 -11.22 7.24 -3.71
CA LEU A 120 -11.25 5.96 -3.02
C LEU A 120 -12.69 5.44 -3.05
N PHE A 121 -12.87 4.15 -3.38
CA PHE A 121 -14.19 3.52 -3.49
C PHE A 121 -15.14 4.18 -4.52
N GLU A 122 -14.65 4.55 -5.69
CA GLU A 122 -15.42 5.17 -6.77
C GLU A 122 -16.72 4.42 -7.08
N SER A 123 -16.71 3.08 -7.03
CA SER A 123 -17.87 2.21 -7.19
C SER A 123 -18.70 2.04 -5.92
N GLY A 124 -18.40 2.79 -4.87
CA GLY A 124 -19.03 2.67 -3.57
C GLY A 124 -18.65 1.41 -2.78
N LEU A 125 -19.12 1.36 -1.55
CA LEU A 125 -19.06 0.20 -0.65
C LEU A 125 -20.47 -0.34 -0.42
N PRO A 126 -20.62 -1.63 -0.10
CA PRO A 126 -21.93 -2.24 0.20
C PRO A 126 -22.61 -1.56 1.39
N ARG A 127 -21.84 -0.99 2.31
CA ARG A 127 -22.31 -0.31 3.52
C ARG A 127 -21.29 0.71 3.99
N THR A 128 -21.71 1.69 4.79
CA THR A 128 -20.81 2.61 5.50
C THR A 128 -19.86 1.83 6.40
N ARG A 129 -18.59 2.18 6.38
CA ARG A 129 -17.59 1.66 7.33
C ARG A 129 -17.46 2.63 8.51
N ARG A 130 -17.57 2.12 9.71
CA ARG A 130 -17.19 2.86 10.91
C ARG A 130 -15.72 2.65 11.20
N LEU A 131 -15.04 3.73 11.56
CA LEU A 131 -13.61 3.75 11.84
C LEU A 131 -13.38 4.42 13.18
N ASP A 132 -12.49 3.85 13.98
CA ASP A 132 -12.01 4.43 15.23
C ASP A 132 -10.68 5.14 14.98
N LEU A 133 -10.57 6.40 15.36
CA LEU A 133 -9.33 7.17 15.21
C LEU A 133 -8.28 6.64 16.19
N ILE A 134 -7.13 6.20 15.65
CA ILE A 134 -5.96 5.82 16.44
C ILE A 134 -5.07 7.04 16.67
N SER A 135 -4.76 7.78 15.60
CA SER A 135 -3.93 8.99 15.68
C SER A 135 -4.18 9.94 14.52
N ALA A 136 -3.91 11.22 14.74
CA ALA A 136 -3.84 12.25 13.72
C ALA A 136 -2.58 13.08 13.98
N GLN A 137 -1.63 13.04 13.05
CA GLN A 137 -0.32 13.66 13.23
C GLN A 137 -0.01 14.62 12.08
N PRO A 138 0.11 15.93 12.35
CA PRO A 138 0.61 16.87 11.36
C PRO A 138 2.11 16.69 11.15
N MET A 139 2.53 16.71 9.89
CA MET A 139 3.92 16.73 9.50
C MET A 139 4.39 18.17 9.24
N SER A 140 5.71 18.40 9.29
CA SER A 140 6.31 19.74 9.07
C SER A 140 6.02 20.33 7.69
N ASN A 141 5.71 19.50 6.69
CA ASN A 141 5.33 19.91 5.34
C ASN A 141 3.82 20.17 5.17
N GLY A 142 3.04 20.19 6.26
CA GLY A 142 1.61 20.45 6.26
C GLY A 142 0.72 19.22 5.93
N VAL A 143 1.30 18.06 5.62
CA VAL A 143 0.55 16.82 5.49
C VAL A 143 0.04 16.38 6.86
N CYS A 144 -1.22 15.95 6.95
CA CYS A 144 -1.75 15.28 8.15
C CYS A 144 -1.87 13.77 7.90
N VAL A 145 -1.19 12.98 8.73
CA VAL A 145 -1.30 11.52 8.69
C VAL A 145 -2.42 11.10 9.65
N MET A 146 -3.50 10.56 9.09
CA MET A 146 -4.65 10.10 9.85
C MET A 146 -4.69 8.58 9.85
N HIS A 147 -4.58 7.98 11.02
CA HIS A 147 -4.57 6.54 11.20
C HIS A 147 -5.85 6.09 11.90
N TYR A 148 -6.56 5.19 11.27
CA TYR A 148 -7.80 4.63 11.77
C TYR A 148 -7.74 3.11 11.81
N ARG A 149 -8.47 2.53 12.75
CA ARG A 149 -8.80 1.11 12.77
C ARG A 149 -10.25 0.92 12.38
N ARG A 150 -10.57 -0.16 11.68
CA ARG A 150 -11.95 -0.55 11.43
C ARG A 150 -12.65 -0.84 12.77
N ALA A 151 -13.77 -0.18 12.99
CA ALA A 151 -14.67 -0.52 14.09
C ALA A 151 -15.52 -1.73 13.69
N ASP A 152 -15.73 -2.65 14.59
CA ASP A 152 -16.54 -3.87 14.39
C ASP A 152 -18.04 -3.56 14.20
#